data_75f895e547e7a17d0b80f284a826f388
#
_entry.id   75f895e547e7a17d0b80f284a826f388
#
_cell.length_a   1.000
_cell.length_b   1.000
_cell.length_c   1.000
_cell.angle_alpha   90.00
_cell.angle_beta   90.00
_cell.angle_gamma   90.00
#
_symmetry.space_group_name_H-M   'P 1'
#
loop_
_entity.id
_entity.type
_entity.pdbx_description
1 polymer ?
#
loop_
_entity_poly.entity_id
_entity_poly.type
_entity_poly.pdbx_seq_one_letter_code
_entity_poly.pdbx_strand_id
1 'polypeptide(L)'
;MVRGKYYKIIFFSFLILYSSFAQFVTEGVAEETVLITTDDGQKLKSTYFAPATSNAPGVILLPDTRCDRMNFGSIPRKLNEAGFAVLALDLRYKDIIAKARSRKEAISTIQKQDLMALVKYDTKSGINFLSSKKEVDPERIAIIGASLGSRVAIISGVEYDIKALVLISLSGEVAFPDYKPIKLLLSDYGEKPNLFMKAKRDWGGNGKAAEHNKLYYEWKNGKKELKIGSGSGHGVEILKKKESTKFVISWLKNNL
;
A
#
# COMPACT_ATOMS: atom_id res chain seq x y z
N MET A 1 85.52 5.72 45.40
CA MET A 1 84.31 6.48 45.83
C MET A 1 83.63 6.99 44.60
N VAL A 2 82.69 6.21 44.02
CA VAL A 2 81.90 6.56 42.79
C VAL A 2 80.49 6.30 43.10
N ARG A 3 79.65 7.39 43.10
CA ARG A 3 78.24 7.34 43.34
C ARG A 3 77.53 6.99 42.04
N GLY A 4 76.85 5.83 42.02
CA GLY A 4 75.91 5.46 40.94
C GLY A 4 74.56 6.18 41.06
N LYS A 5 74.16 6.86 40.00
CA LYS A 5 72.78 7.45 39.84
C LYS A 5 71.88 6.38 39.25
N TYR A 6 70.82 6.03 39.99
CA TYR A 6 69.76 5.20 39.51
C TYR A 6 68.75 6.08 38.78
N TYR A 7 68.55 5.87 37.48
CA TYR A 7 67.44 6.44 36.73
C TYR A 7 66.18 5.53 36.83
N LYS A 8 65.14 6.05 37.44
CA LYS A 8 63.83 5.41 37.43
C LYS A 8 63.22 5.67 36.08
N ILE A 9 63.04 4.61 35.29
CA ILE A 9 62.22 4.64 34.05
C ILE A 9 60.77 4.49 34.47
N ILE A 10 59.97 5.56 34.26
CA ILE A 10 58.50 5.55 34.43
C ILE A 10 57.93 5.09 33.10
N PHE A 11 57.38 3.87 33.10
CA PHE A 11 56.56 3.38 32.00
C PHE A 11 55.18 4.05 32.06
N PHE A 12 54.91 4.98 31.14
CA PHE A 12 53.57 5.47 30.90
C PHE A 12 52.85 4.48 29.99
N SER A 13 51.95 3.70 30.55
CA SER A 13 51.04 2.84 29.80
C SER A 13 49.94 3.74 29.22
N PHE A 14 50.00 4.02 27.92
CA PHE A 14 48.92 4.63 27.19
C PHE A 14 47.82 3.57 26.97
N LEU A 15 46.75 3.65 27.77
CA LEU A 15 45.55 2.89 27.56
C LEU A 15 44.75 3.57 26.42
N ILE A 16 44.87 3.06 25.19
CA ILE A 16 44.05 3.49 24.06
C ILE A 16 42.69 2.88 24.25
N LEU A 17 41.73 3.66 24.75
CA LEU A 17 40.30 3.35 24.70
C LEU A 17 39.84 3.44 23.23
N TYR A 18 39.75 2.30 22.58
CA TYR A 18 38.98 2.18 21.34
C TYR A 18 37.49 2.30 21.69
N SER A 19 36.94 3.51 21.61
CA SER A 19 35.51 3.71 21.56
C SER A 19 35.02 3.22 20.21
N SER A 20 34.45 2.02 20.17
CA SER A 20 33.72 1.51 19.02
C SER A 20 32.51 2.41 18.82
N PHE A 21 32.66 3.46 18.02
CA PHE A 21 31.51 4.16 17.41
C PHE A 21 30.89 3.18 16.43
N ALA A 22 29.88 2.43 16.88
CA ALA A 22 28.99 1.76 15.97
C ALA A 22 28.34 2.86 15.12
N GLN A 23 28.87 3.10 13.93
CA GLN A 23 28.17 3.85 12.91
C GLN A 23 26.89 3.07 12.61
N PHE A 24 25.77 3.53 13.17
CA PHE A 24 24.47 3.20 12.63
C PHE A 24 24.43 3.79 11.21
N VAL A 25 24.88 3.02 10.25
CA VAL A 25 24.53 3.24 8.86
C VAL A 25 23.01 3.04 8.84
N THR A 26 22.26 4.13 8.83
CA THR A 26 20.87 4.07 8.42
C THR A 26 20.93 3.67 6.95
N GLU A 27 20.85 2.35 6.68
CA GLU A 27 20.59 1.88 5.33
C GLU A 27 19.30 2.59 4.89
N GLY A 28 19.47 3.49 3.94
CA GLY A 28 18.32 4.19 3.36
C GLY A 28 17.36 3.13 2.84
N VAL A 29 16.07 3.31 3.12
CA VAL A 29 14.98 2.48 2.60
C VAL A 29 15.28 2.14 1.15
N ALA A 30 15.53 0.86 0.85
CA ALA A 30 15.82 0.41 -0.50
C ALA A 30 14.55 0.54 -1.34
N GLU A 31 14.48 1.63 -2.12
CA GLU A 31 13.42 1.89 -3.10
C GLU A 31 13.89 1.43 -4.46
N GLU A 32 13.19 0.49 -5.06
CA GLU A 32 13.52 -0.08 -6.35
C GLU A 32 12.36 0.06 -7.32
N THR A 33 12.63 0.59 -8.53
CA THR A 33 11.68 0.49 -9.63
C THR A 33 11.81 -0.90 -10.27
N VAL A 34 10.73 -1.68 -10.20
CA VAL A 34 10.67 -3.03 -10.75
C VAL A 34 9.70 -3.11 -11.93
N LEU A 35 9.98 -4.02 -12.84
CA LEU A 35 9.10 -4.34 -13.98
C LEU A 35 8.51 -5.73 -13.76
N ILE A 36 7.22 -5.79 -13.47
CA ILE A 36 6.52 -7.04 -13.23
C ILE A 36 5.86 -7.49 -14.52
N THR A 37 6.19 -8.68 -15.01
CA THR A 37 5.54 -9.28 -16.17
C THR A 37 4.33 -10.08 -15.70
N THR A 38 3.16 -9.78 -16.25
CA THR A 38 1.91 -10.49 -15.94
C THR A 38 1.80 -11.80 -16.74
N ASP A 39 0.91 -12.69 -16.31
CA ASP A 39 0.68 -14.00 -16.98
C ASP A 39 0.24 -13.83 -18.46
N ASP A 40 -0.36 -12.70 -18.83
CA ASP A 40 -0.75 -12.36 -20.21
C ASP A 40 0.29 -11.51 -20.95
N GLY A 41 1.52 -11.40 -20.40
CA GLY A 41 2.67 -10.77 -21.04
C GLY A 41 2.77 -9.25 -20.93
N GLN A 42 1.85 -8.57 -20.22
CA GLN A 42 1.98 -7.13 -19.96
C GLN A 42 3.14 -6.84 -18.99
N LYS A 43 3.80 -5.71 -19.17
CA LYS A 43 4.87 -5.24 -18.29
C LYS A 43 4.38 -4.07 -17.45
N LEU A 44 4.21 -4.30 -16.16
CA LEU A 44 3.74 -3.31 -15.21
C LEU A 44 4.91 -2.68 -14.49
N LYS A 45 5.04 -1.37 -14.59
CA LYS A 45 6.03 -0.62 -13.82
C LYS A 45 5.53 -0.46 -12.38
N SER A 46 6.37 -0.83 -11.43
CA SER A 46 6.04 -0.79 -9.99
C SER A 46 7.19 -0.19 -9.21
N THR A 47 6.93 0.26 -7.99
CA THR A 47 7.98 0.65 -7.04
C THR A 47 7.88 -0.24 -5.82
N TYR A 48 8.95 -0.98 -5.54
CA TYR A 48 9.08 -1.84 -4.37
C TYR A 48 9.93 -1.16 -3.29
N PHE A 49 9.48 -1.27 -2.06
CA PHE A 49 10.20 -0.84 -0.86
C PHE A 49 10.43 -2.09 0.00
N ALA A 50 11.67 -2.54 0.06
CA ALA A 50 12.05 -3.70 0.87
C ALA A 50 11.95 -3.37 2.36
N PRO A 51 11.43 -4.27 3.21
CA PRO A 51 11.36 -4.03 4.64
C PRO A 51 12.74 -4.18 5.29
N ALA A 52 12.94 -3.51 6.42
CA ALA A 52 14.20 -3.60 7.18
C ALA A 52 14.35 -4.94 7.93
N THR A 53 13.26 -5.69 8.12
CA THR A 53 13.24 -6.95 8.88
C THR A 53 12.66 -8.08 8.03
N SER A 54 13.08 -9.30 8.31
CA SER A 54 12.49 -10.51 7.73
C SER A 54 11.09 -10.76 8.28
N ASN A 55 10.32 -11.57 7.56
CA ASN A 55 8.94 -11.94 7.91
C ASN A 55 8.01 -10.72 8.08
N ALA A 56 8.23 -9.69 7.25
CA ALA A 56 7.42 -8.46 7.29
C ALA A 56 6.07 -8.65 6.57
N PRO A 57 5.00 -8.00 7.04
CA PRO A 57 3.75 -7.97 6.30
C PRO A 57 3.88 -7.16 5.01
N GLY A 58 3.18 -7.60 3.95
CA GLY A 58 3.17 -6.94 2.64
C GLY A 58 1.99 -5.99 2.46
N VAL A 59 2.20 -4.89 1.75
CA VAL A 59 1.14 -3.93 1.38
C VAL A 59 1.23 -3.61 -0.11
N ILE A 60 0.16 -3.85 -0.85
CA ILE A 60 0.01 -3.45 -2.25
C ILE A 60 -0.81 -2.17 -2.30
N LEU A 61 -0.35 -1.18 -3.07
CA LEU A 61 -1.04 0.08 -3.31
C LEU A 61 -1.59 0.10 -4.74
N LEU A 62 -2.92 0.22 -4.86
CA LEU A 62 -3.64 0.29 -6.14
C LEU A 62 -4.22 1.69 -6.32
N PRO A 63 -3.81 2.44 -7.36
CA PRO A 63 -4.19 3.82 -7.57
C PRO A 63 -5.65 3.98 -8.04
N ASP A 64 -6.14 5.20 -7.99
CA ASP A 64 -7.41 5.59 -8.58
C ASP A 64 -7.30 5.82 -10.11
N THR A 65 -8.45 5.99 -10.75
CA THR A 65 -8.52 6.33 -12.18
C THR A 65 -7.75 7.63 -12.44
N ARG A 66 -6.90 7.68 -13.48
CA ARG A 66 -6.01 8.78 -13.86
C ARG A 66 -4.82 9.00 -12.92
N CYS A 67 -4.60 8.10 -11.99
CA CYS A 67 -3.41 8.08 -11.15
C CYS A 67 -2.51 6.89 -11.50
N ASP A 68 -1.26 7.02 -11.15
CA ASP A 68 -0.27 5.96 -11.19
C ASP A 68 0.36 5.78 -9.79
N ARG A 69 1.32 4.88 -9.67
CA ARG A 69 2.02 4.63 -8.41
C ARG A 69 2.69 5.87 -7.81
N MET A 70 3.09 6.85 -8.63
CA MET A 70 3.77 8.07 -8.17
C MET A 70 2.80 9.01 -7.44
N ASN A 71 1.50 8.90 -7.71
CA ASN A 71 0.49 9.72 -7.03
C ASN A 71 0.36 9.42 -5.54
N PHE A 72 0.87 8.29 -5.06
CA PHE A 72 0.94 8.01 -3.61
C PHE A 72 1.99 8.89 -2.89
N GLY A 73 2.93 9.51 -3.60
CA GLY A 73 3.95 10.39 -3.03
C GLY A 73 4.79 9.72 -1.94
N SER A 74 4.82 10.27 -0.73
CA SER A 74 5.60 9.74 0.39
C SER A 74 4.94 8.57 1.16
N ILE A 75 3.74 8.16 0.77
CA ILE A 75 2.97 7.14 1.51
C ILE A 75 3.68 5.77 1.50
N PRO A 76 4.20 5.26 0.35
CA PRO A 76 4.88 3.98 0.34
C PRO A 76 6.08 3.95 1.30
N ARG A 77 6.89 5.01 1.31
CA ARG A 77 8.03 5.16 2.23
C ARG A 77 7.59 5.17 3.70
N LYS A 78 6.51 5.89 4.05
CA LYS A 78 6.00 5.92 5.43
C LYS A 78 5.46 4.57 5.90
N LEU A 79 4.83 3.80 5.01
CA LEU A 79 4.43 2.43 5.29
C LEU A 79 5.66 1.54 5.50
N ASN A 80 6.67 1.68 4.66
CA ASN A 80 7.90 0.91 4.79
C ASN A 80 8.67 1.26 6.08
N GLU A 81 8.81 2.53 6.44
CA GLU A 81 9.37 2.99 7.72
C GLU A 81 8.59 2.45 8.92
N ALA A 82 7.32 2.11 8.73
CA ALA A 82 6.48 1.48 9.75
C ALA A 82 6.64 -0.05 9.83
N GLY A 83 7.49 -0.66 8.96
CA GLY A 83 7.86 -2.07 8.98
C GLY A 83 7.18 -2.94 7.92
N PHE A 84 6.48 -2.35 6.93
CA PHE A 84 5.85 -3.10 5.85
C PHE A 84 6.77 -3.22 4.63
N ALA A 85 6.73 -4.37 3.96
CA ALA A 85 7.13 -4.47 2.56
C ALA A 85 6.05 -3.81 1.70
N VAL A 86 6.41 -2.88 0.81
CA VAL A 86 5.40 -2.10 0.06
C VAL A 86 5.62 -2.21 -1.44
N LEU A 87 4.56 -2.51 -2.17
CA LEU A 87 4.54 -2.50 -3.63
C LEU A 87 3.51 -1.48 -4.12
N ALA A 88 3.98 -0.36 -4.68
CA ALA A 88 3.12 0.57 -5.39
C ALA A 88 3.05 0.15 -6.87
N LEU A 89 1.87 -0.22 -7.34
CA LEU A 89 1.64 -0.85 -8.65
C LEU A 89 1.00 0.14 -9.63
N ASP A 90 1.56 0.24 -10.84
CA ASP A 90 0.84 0.85 -11.96
C ASP A 90 -0.14 -0.19 -12.54
N LEU A 91 -1.38 0.23 -12.78
CA LEU A 91 -2.35 -0.61 -13.47
C LEU A 91 -2.18 -0.48 -15.00
N ARG A 92 -2.45 -1.56 -15.75
CA ARG A 92 -2.21 -1.68 -17.20
C ARG A 92 -2.80 -0.55 -18.06
N TYR A 93 -3.91 0.05 -17.63
CA TYR A 93 -4.60 1.08 -18.42
C TYR A 93 -4.16 2.51 -18.11
N LYS A 94 -3.12 2.71 -17.28
CA LYS A 94 -2.69 4.05 -16.88
C LYS A 94 -2.35 4.93 -18.08
N ASP A 95 -1.66 4.41 -19.10
CA ASP A 95 -1.23 5.20 -20.26
C ASP A 95 -2.40 5.58 -21.15
N ILE A 96 -3.41 4.73 -21.25
CA ILE A 96 -4.67 5.02 -21.96
C ILE A 96 -5.42 6.13 -21.23
N ILE A 97 -5.53 6.00 -19.89
CA ILE A 97 -6.23 6.96 -19.05
C ILE A 97 -5.51 8.30 -19.00
N ALA A 98 -4.18 8.30 -18.95
CA ALA A 98 -3.36 9.52 -18.92
C ALA A 98 -3.52 10.37 -20.20
N LYS A 99 -3.83 9.77 -21.33
CA LYS A 99 -4.08 10.46 -22.62
C LYS A 99 -5.49 11.05 -22.72
N ALA A 100 -6.41 10.72 -21.80
CA ALA A 100 -7.78 11.23 -21.84
C ALA A 100 -7.82 12.75 -21.55
N ARG A 101 -8.59 13.48 -22.37
CA ARG A 101 -8.75 14.95 -22.30
C ARG A 101 -9.59 15.40 -21.12
N SER A 102 -10.42 14.50 -20.59
CA SER A 102 -11.29 14.75 -19.44
C SER A 102 -11.48 13.53 -18.58
N ARG A 103 -11.94 13.74 -17.33
CA ARG A 103 -12.32 12.63 -16.44
C ARG A 103 -13.42 11.76 -17.03
N LYS A 104 -14.41 12.37 -17.70
CA LYS A 104 -15.53 11.64 -18.37
C LYS A 104 -14.99 10.71 -19.44
N GLU A 105 -14.08 11.19 -20.27
CA GLU A 105 -13.41 10.40 -21.31
C GLU A 105 -12.58 9.26 -20.71
N ALA A 106 -11.80 9.53 -19.65
CA ALA A 106 -11.03 8.51 -18.94
C ALA A 106 -11.95 7.38 -18.41
N ILE A 107 -13.05 7.75 -17.74
CA ILE A 107 -14.01 6.79 -17.21
C ILE A 107 -14.65 5.99 -18.35
N SER A 108 -15.13 6.66 -19.40
CA SER A 108 -15.76 6.00 -20.56
C SER A 108 -14.78 5.07 -21.29
N THR A 109 -13.51 5.46 -21.38
CA THR A 109 -12.48 4.63 -22.02
C THR A 109 -12.20 3.37 -21.19
N ILE A 110 -12.03 3.52 -19.86
CA ILE A 110 -11.73 2.37 -19.00
C ILE A 110 -12.93 1.40 -18.89
N GLN A 111 -14.16 1.90 -18.95
CA GLN A 111 -15.35 1.05 -18.94
C GLN A 111 -15.48 0.15 -20.18
N LYS A 112 -14.77 0.45 -21.27
CA LYS A 112 -14.72 -0.36 -22.48
C LYS A 112 -13.62 -1.43 -22.45
N GLN A 113 -12.79 -1.45 -21.39
CA GLN A 113 -11.72 -2.41 -21.22
C GLN A 113 -12.19 -3.61 -20.41
N ASP A 114 -11.46 -4.73 -20.52
CA ASP A 114 -11.63 -5.84 -19.61
C ASP A 114 -11.09 -5.48 -18.22
N LEU A 115 -11.96 -4.96 -17.36
CA LEU A 115 -11.60 -4.53 -16.02
C LEU A 115 -11.20 -5.70 -15.12
N MET A 116 -11.62 -6.93 -15.46
CA MET A 116 -11.17 -8.11 -14.73
C MET A 116 -9.71 -8.44 -14.98
N ALA A 117 -9.11 -7.95 -16.06
CA ALA A 117 -7.67 -8.06 -16.28
C ALA A 117 -6.84 -7.38 -15.18
N LEU A 118 -7.36 -6.29 -14.55
CA LEU A 118 -6.72 -5.62 -13.40
C LEU A 118 -6.63 -6.55 -12.17
N VAL A 119 -7.58 -7.45 -12.01
CA VAL A 119 -7.61 -8.45 -10.93
C VAL A 119 -6.79 -9.67 -11.32
N LYS A 120 -7.16 -10.32 -12.44
CA LYS A 120 -6.63 -11.61 -12.89
C LYS A 120 -5.14 -11.59 -13.20
N TYR A 121 -4.65 -10.46 -13.68
CA TYR A 121 -3.28 -10.33 -14.14
C TYR A 121 -2.49 -9.32 -13.32
N ASP A 122 -2.94 -8.05 -13.23
CA ASP A 122 -2.13 -7.00 -12.62
C ASP A 122 -1.95 -7.22 -11.12
N THR A 123 -3.06 -7.31 -10.37
CA THR A 123 -3.01 -7.47 -8.92
C THR A 123 -2.46 -8.84 -8.53
N LYS A 124 -2.83 -9.91 -9.24
CA LYS A 124 -2.28 -11.26 -9.04
C LYS A 124 -0.75 -11.26 -9.17
N SER A 125 -0.21 -10.62 -10.20
CA SER A 125 1.24 -10.54 -10.40
C SER A 125 1.93 -9.73 -9.29
N GLY A 126 1.28 -8.67 -8.79
CA GLY A 126 1.76 -7.92 -7.63
C GLY A 126 1.78 -8.76 -6.34
N ILE A 127 0.73 -9.56 -6.11
CA ILE A 127 0.66 -10.51 -4.98
C ILE A 127 1.79 -11.54 -5.09
N ASN A 128 1.93 -12.19 -6.27
CA ASN A 128 2.98 -13.16 -6.53
C ASN A 128 4.38 -12.57 -6.32
N PHE A 129 4.59 -11.33 -6.78
CA PHE A 129 5.86 -10.62 -6.58
C PHE A 129 6.18 -10.45 -5.10
N LEU A 130 5.26 -9.92 -4.29
CA LEU A 130 5.49 -9.78 -2.84
C LEU A 130 5.68 -11.13 -2.15
N SER A 131 4.84 -12.12 -2.45
CA SER A 131 4.92 -13.46 -1.85
C SER A 131 6.22 -14.21 -2.21
N SER A 132 6.89 -13.84 -3.31
CA SER A 132 8.17 -14.41 -3.70
C SER A 132 9.39 -13.83 -2.94
N LYS A 133 9.20 -12.74 -2.21
CA LYS A 133 10.28 -12.08 -1.45
C LYS A 133 10.54 -12.81 -0.15
N LYS A 134 11.78 -13.18 0.11
CA LYS A 134 12.19 -13.95 1.32
C LYS A 134 11.90 -13.22 2.62
N GLU A 135 11.93 -11.88 2.57
CA GLU A 135 11.69 -11.00 3.69
C GLU A 135 10.19 -10.73 3.97
N VAL A 136 9.28 -11.21 3.10
CA VAL A 136 7.84 -10.96 3.21
C VAL A 136 7.12 -12.22 3.72
N ASP A 137 6.19 -12.02 4.64
CA ASP A 137 5.25 -13.04 5.08
C ASP A 137 4.06 -13.11 4.10
N PRO A 138 3.93 -14.15 3.29
CA PRO A 138 2.87 -14.26 2.29
C PRO A 138 1.46 -14.37 2.88
N GLU A 139 1.34 -14.80 4.16
CA GLU A 139 0.05 -14.91 4.86
C GLU A 139 -0.43 -13.56 5.41
N ARG A 140 0.43 -12.52 5.39
CA ARG A 140 0.12 -11.19 5.92
C ARG A 140 0.21 -10.12 4.84
N ILE A 141 -0.55 -10.29 3.75
CA ILE A 141 -0.63 -9.29 2.67
C ILE A 141 -1.94 -8.50 2.78
N ALA A 142 -1.83 -7.17 2.74
CA ALA A 142 -2.95 -6.25 2.61
C ALA A 142 -2.95 -5.53 1.27
N ILE A 143 -4.12 -5.07 0.84
CA ILE A 143 -4.27 -4.17 -0.30
C ILE A 143 -4.90 -2.85 0.16
N ILE A 144 -4.26 -1.74 -0.19
CA ILE A 144 -4.82 -0.40 -0.09
C ILE A 144 -5.24 0.02 -1.50
N GLY A 145 -6.54 0.10 -1.74
CA GLY A 145 -7.09 0.52 -3.02
C GLY A 145 -7.78 1.89 -2.93
N ALA A 146 -7.59 2.72 -3.93
CA ALA A 146 -8.20 4.03 -4.04
C ALA A 146 -9.13 4.10 -5.27
N SER A 147 -10.41 4.46 -5.10
CA SER A 147 -11.42 4.61 -6.16
C SER A 147 -11.50 3.35 -7.06
N LEU A 148 -10.99 3.39 -8.30
CA LEU A 148 -10.87 2.21 -9.16
C LEU A 148 -10.06 1.10 -8.46
N GLY A 149 -8.94 1.46 -7.84
CA GLY A 149 -8.12 0.52 -7.08
C GLY A 149 -8.87 -0.12 -5.91
N SER A 150 -9.86 0.55 -5.31
CA SER A 150 -10.68 -0.05 -4.24
C SER A 150 -11.67 -1.12 -4.77
N ARG A 151 -12.14 -0.95 -6.00
CA ARG A 151 -12.96 -1.98 -6.68
C ARG A 151 -12.13 -3.21 -7.05
N VAL A 152 -10.92 -2.97 -7.55
CA VAL A 152 -9.94 -4.04 -7.80
C VAL A 152 -9.59 -4.75 -6.49
N ALA A 153 -9.33 -4.00 -5.42
CA ALA A 153 -8.94 -4.54 -4.13
C ALA A 153 -10.00 -5.45 -3.51
N ILE A 154 -11.29 -5.08 -3.54
CA ILE A 154 -12.34 -5.93 -2.96
C ILE A 154 -12.52 -7.24 -3.73
N ILE A 155 -12.43 -7.21 -5.07
CA ILE A 155 -12.48 -8.43 -5.88
C ILE A 155 -11.25 -9.29 -5.60
N SER A 156 -10.04 -8.69 -5.64
CA SER A 156 -8.80 -9.41 -5.35
C SER A 156 -8.76 -9.99 -3.94
N GLY A 157 -9.38 -9.30 -2.97
CA GLY A 157 -9.51 -9.77 -1.59
C GLY A 157 -10.28 -11.09 -1.47
N VAL A 158 -11.30 -11.26 -2.32
CA VAL A 158 -12.09 -12.51 -2.40
C VAL A 158 -11.34 -13.58 -3.18
N GLU A 159 -10.78 -13.22 -4.35
CA GLU A 159 -10.17 -14.19 -5.27
C GLU A 159 -8.82 -14.75 -4.76
N TYR A 160 -8.05 -13.98 -3.98
CA TYR A 160 -6.67 -14.32 -3.60
C TYR A 160 -6.43 -14.35 -2.08
N ASP A 161 -7.47 -14.49 -1.30
CA ASP A 161 -7.41 -14.62 0.17
C ASP A 161 -6.58 -13.55 0.90
N ILE A 162 -6.69 -12.30 0.46
CA ILE A 162 -5.96 -11.17 1.05
C ILE A 162 -6.38 -10.95 2.52
N LYS A 163 -5.38 -10.77 3.40
CA LYS A 163 -5.57 -10.71 4.86
C LYS A 163 -6.35 -9.49 5.33
N ALA A 164 -6.10 -8.31 4.76
CA ALA A 164 -6.76 -7.07 5.13
C ALA A 164 -6.94 -6.13 3.94
N LEU A 165 -8.03 -5.35 3.93
CA LEU A 165 -8.33 -4.38 2.88
C LEU A 165 -8.52 -2.98 3.44
N VAL A 166 -7.93 -1.99 2.77
CA VAL A 166 -8.23 -0.56 2.97
C VAL A 166 -8.85 -0.05 1.68
N LEU A 167 -10.16 0.24 1.73
CA LEU A 167 -10.98 0.64 0.58
C LEU A 167 -11.29 2.14 0.68
N ILE A 168 -10.59 2.94 -0.14
CA ILE A 168 -10.68 4.41 -0.10
C ILE A 168 -11.56 4.88 -1.25
N SER A 169 -12.63 5.64 -0.93
CA SER A 169 -13.57 6.17 -1.91
C SER A 169 -14.23 5.09 -2.79
N LEU A 170 -14.43 3.90 -2.25
CA LEU A 170 -15.23 2.87 -2.91
C LEU A 170 -16.63 3.43 -3.19
N SER A 171 -17.19 3.19 -4.38
CA SER A 171 -18.48 3.74 -4.79
C SER A 171 -19.19 2.84 -5.81
N GLY A 172 -20.52 2.94 -5.86
CA GLY A 172 -21.36 2.17 -6.77
C GLY A 172 -21.93 0.91 -6.12
N GLU A 173 -22.88 0.26 -6.78
CA GLU A 173 -23.51 -0.97 -6.31
C GLU A 173 -22.76 -2.22 -6.77
N VAL A 174 -22.09 -2.12 -7.90
CA VAL A 174 -21.24 -3.17 -8.48
C VAL A 174 -19.80 -2.68 -8.58
N ALA A 175 -18.86 -3.59 -8.40
CA ALA A 175 -17.44 -3.27 -8.55
C ALA A 175 -17.11 -2.98 -10.02
N PHE A 176 -17.53 -3.87 -10.94
CA PHE A 176 -17.42 -3.72 -12.38
C PHE A 176 -18.74 -4.08 -13.06
N PRO A 177 -19.01 -3.57 -14.27
CA PRO A 177 -20.14 -4.04 -15.07
C PRO A 177 -20.09 -5.56 -15.20
N ASP A 178 -21.28 -6.17 -15.17
CA ASP A 178 -21.45 -7.62 -15.32
C ASP A 178 -20.71 -8.50 -14.29
N TYR A 179 -20.29 -7.90 -13.16
CA TYR A 179 -19.67 -8.61 -12.05
C TYR A 179 -20.56 -8.57 -10.80
N LYS A 180 -20.17 -9.32 -9.76
CA LYS A 180 -20.92 -9.41 -8.49
C LYS A 180 -21.15 -8.03 -7.86
N PRO A 181 -22.33 -7.79 -7.28
CA PRO A 181 -22.59 -6.61 -6.44
C PRO A 181 -21.57 -6.50 -5.30
N ILE A 182 -21.20 -5.28 -4.93
CA ILE A 182 -20.28 -5.02 -3.81
C ILE A 182 -20.77 -5.66 -2.51
N LYS A 183 -22.09 -5.69 -2.28
CA LYS A 183 -22.69 -6.37 -1.13
C LYS A 183 -22.30 -7.85 -1.05
N LEU A 184 -22.35 -8.57 -2.16
CA LEU A 184 -21.95 -9.97 -2.21
C LEU A 184 -20.44 -10.14 -2.05
N LEU A 185 -19.63 -9.26 -2.65
CA LEU A 185 -18.16 -9.28 -2.47
C LEU A 185 -17.78 -9.07 -1.00
N LEU A 186 -18.45 -8.15 -0.30
CA LEU A 186 -18.20 -7.93 1.13
C LEU A 186 -18.62 -9.13 1.99
N SER A 187 -19.68 -9.83 1.60
CA SER A 187 -20.10 -11.08 2.23
C SER A 187 -19.09 -12.20 1.97
N ASP A 188 -18.67 -12.38 0.70
CA ASP A 188 -17.70 -13.41 0.30
C ASP A 188 -16.30 -13.17 0.92
N TYR A 189 -15.91 -11.90 1.14
CA TYR A 189 -14.68 -11.56 1.86
C TYR A 189 -14.72 -11.99 3.32
N GLY A 190 -15.89 -12.29 3.86
CA GLY A 190 -16.11 -12.89 5.17
C GLY A 190 -15.75 -11.97 6.33
N GLU A 191 -15.13 -12.49 7.38
CA GLU A 191 -14.84 -11.76 8.63
C GLU A 191 -13.48 -11.04 8.63
N LYS A 192 -12.69 -11.19 7.57
CA LYS A 192 -11.36 -10.57 7.45
C LYS A 192 -11.44 -9.03 7.61
N PRO A 193 -10.39 -8.40 8.17
CA PRO A 193 -10.38 -6.97 8.47
C PRO A 193 -10.58 -6.09 7.23
N ASN A 194 -11.49 -5.12 7.33
CA ASN A 194 -11.74 -4.14 6.27
C ASN A 194 -11.89 -2.71 6.82
N LEU A 195 -11.11 -1.78 6.29
CA LEU A 195 -11.20 -0.36 6.56
C LEU A 195 -11.83 0.36 5.38
N PHE A 196 -12.96 1.01 5.60
CA PHE A 196 -13.56 1.94 4.64
C PHE A 196 -13.10 3.37 4.95
N MET A 197 -12.63 4.08 3.93
CA MET A 197 -12.20 5.47 4.07
C MET A 197 -12.87 6.37 3.05
N LYS A 198 -13.26 7.58 3.49
CA LYS A 198 -13.77 8.65 2.61
C LYS A 198 -13.50 10.02 3.22
N ALA A 199 -13.56 11.07 2.42
CA ALA A 199 -13.67 12.43 2.93
C ALA A 199 -15.12 12.79 3.24
N LYS A 200 -15.34 13.76 4.15
CA LYS A 200 -16.70 14.28 4.44
C LYS A 200 -17.39 14.78 3.16
N ARG A 201 -16.64 15.44 2.26
CA ARG A 201 -17.07 15.86 0.93
C ARG A 201 -16.28 15.10 -0.13
N ASP A 202 -16.50 13.79 -0.21
CA ASP A 202 -15.95 12.96 -1.26
C ASP A 202 -16.79 13.16 -2.54
N TRP A 203 -16.15 13.62 -3.61
CA TRP A 203 -16.81 13.94 -4.87
C TRP A 203 -16.93 12.74 -5.83
N GLY A 204 -16.50 11.54 -5.39
CA GLY A 204 -16.67 10.30 -6.15
C GLY A 204 -18.12 9.82 -6.21
N GLY A 205 -18.45 8.99 -7.21
CA GLY A 205 -19.75 8.33 -7.31
C GLY A 205 -20.92 9.30 -7.43
N ASN A 206 -20.76 10.41 -8.17
CA ASN A 206 -21.80 11.44 -8.35
C ASN A 206 -22.30 12.03 -7.00
N GLY A 207 -21.40 12.20 -6.03
CA GLY A 207 -21.72 12.71 -4.70
C GLY A 207 -22.27 11.67 -3.71
N LYS A 208 -22.57 10.46 -4.15
CA LYS A 208 -23.15 9.39 -3.33
C LYS A 208 -22.09 8.53 -2.58
N ALA A 209 -20.79 8.81 -2.73
CA ALA A 209 -19.75 8.05 -2.07
C ALA A 209 -19.91 8.00 -0.54
N ALA A 210 -20.50 9.05 0.05
CA ALA A 210 -20.78 9.13 1.47
C ALA A 210 -21.81 8.09 1.94
N GLU A 211 -22.92 7.98 1.22
CA GLU A 211 -24.01 7.05 1.52
C GLU A 211 -23.56 5.61 1.28
N HIS A 212 -22.89 5.36 0.15
CA HIS A 212 -22.38 4.04 -0.20
C HIS A 212 -21.43 3.49 0.86
N ASN A 213 -20.46 4.29 1.35
CA ASN A 213 -19.52 3.79 2.38
C ASN A 213 -20.19 3.43 3.70
N LYS A 214 -21.31 4.11 4.07
CA LYS A 214 -22.12 3.73 5.22
C LYS A 214 -22.80 2.38 4.99
N LEU A 215 -23.41 2.21 3.81
CA LEU A 215 -24.04 0.93 3.42
C LEU A 215 -23.01 -0.21 3.39
N TYR A 216 -21.81 0.00 2.82
CA TYR A 216 -20.76 -1.03 2.81
C TYR A 216 -20.31 -1.42 4.21
N TYR A 217 -20.19 -0.44 5.11
CA TYR A 217 -19.89 -0.71 6.50
C TYR A 217 -20.98 -1.56 7.16
N GLU A 218 -22.26 -1.28 6.87
CA GLU A 218 -23.39 -2.05 7.36
C GLU A 218 -23.40 -3.48 6.79
N TRP A 219 -23.13 -3.65 5.49
CA TRP A 219 -23.15 -4.94 4.81
C TRP A 219 -21.98 -5.86 5.16
N LYS A 220 -20.84 -5.28 5.58
CA LYS A 220 -19.64 -6.06 5.90
C LYS A 220 -19.79 -6.75 7.25
N ASN A 221 -19.53 -8.06 7.28
CA ASN A 221 -19.45 -8.86 8.51
C ASN A 221 -18.03 -8.80 9.11
N GLY A 222 -17.90 -9.22 10.37
CA GLY A 222 -16.62 -9.33 11.07
C GLY A 222 -15.93 -7.99 11.33
N LYS A 223 -14.60 -7.99 11.34
CA LYS A 223 -13.78 -6.84 11.71
C LYS A 223 -13.84 -5.74 10.65
N LYS A 224 -14.45 -4.64 11.01
CA LYS A 224 -14.67 -3.50 10.09
C LYS A 224 -14.49 -2.17 10.78
N GLU A 225 -14.01 -1.17 10.04
CA GLU A 225 -13.92 0.21 10.52
C GLU A 225 -14.26 1.20 9.41
N LEU A 226 -14.87 2.32 9.77
CA LEU A 226 -15.20 3.42 8.87
C LEU A 226 -14.50 4.70 9.33
N LYS A 227 -13.57 5.21 8.53
CA LYS A 227 -12.88 6.48 8.75
C LYS A 227 -13.40 7.56 7.82
N ILE A 228 -14.04 8.57 8.39
CA ILE A 228 -14.45 9.77 7.65
C ILE A 228 -13.42 10.85 7.90
N GLY A 229 -12.65 11.21 6.87
CA GLY A 229 -11.66 12.30 6.93
C GLY A 229 -12.33 13.66 6.86
N SER A 230 -11.69 14.68 7.44
CA SER A 230 -12.13 16.07 7.37
C SER A 230 -12.01 16.65 5.96
N GLY A 231 -12.86 17.62 5.61
CA GLY A 231 -12.79 18.39 4.37
C GLY A 231 -13.24 17.61 3.12
N SER A 232 -12.63 17.93 1.98
CA SER A 232 -12.88 17.31 0.67
C SER A 232 -11.71 16.45 0.22
N GLY A 233 -11.94 15.63 -0.82
CA GLY A 233 -10.94 14.79 -1.46
C GLY A 233 -11.54 13.49 -1.98
N HIS A 234 -10.78 12.78 -2.83
CA HIS A 234 -11.16 11.50 -3.39
C HIS A 234 -9.93 10.61 -3.56
N GLY A 235 -10.09 9.32 -3.33
CA GLY A 235 -9.04 8.34 -3.59
C GLY A 235 -7.74 8.65 -2.84
N VAL A 236 -6.63 8.68 -3.55
CA VAL A 236 -5.29 8.89 -2.99
C VAL A 236 -5.16 10.23 -2.24
N GLU A 237 -5.91 11.28 -2.62
CA GLU A 237 -5.88 12.58 -1.93
C GLU A 237 -6.28 12.47 -0.46
N ILE A 238 -7.20 11.56 -0.14
CA ILE A 238 -7.62 11.31 1.25
C ILE A 238 -6.46 10.70 2.04
N LEU A 239 -5.76 9.74 1.44
CA LEU A 239 -4.65 9.04 2.09
C LEU A 239 -3.44 9.96 2.32
N LYS A 240 -3.19 10.96 1.45
CA LYS A 240 -2.10 11.93 1.58
C LYS A 240 -2.19 12.82 2.82
N LYS A 241 -3.37 12.96 3.43
CA LYS A 241 -3.51 13.72 4.68
C LYS A 241 -2.76 13.02 5.81
N LYS A 242 -1.96 13.77 6.56
CA LYS A 242 -1.06 13.24 7.60
C LYS A 242 -1.80 12.36 8.62
N GLU A 243 -2.98 12.79 9.05
CA GLU A 243 -3.83 12.04 9.98
C GLU A 243 -4.36 10.74 9.36
N SER A 244 -4.72 10.75 8.06
CA SER A 244 -5.18 9.55 7.35
C SER A 244 -4.08 8.52 7.18
N THR A 245 -2.87 8.96 6.78
CA THR A 245 -1.72 8.07 6.64
C THR A 245 -1.35 7.42 7.99
N LYS A 246 -1.28 8.23 9.07
CA LYS A 246 -0.99 7.70 10.42
C LYS A 246 -2.03 6.70 10.87
N PHE A 247 -3.31 7.01 10.62
CA PHE A 247 -4.42 6.13 10.98
C PHE A 247 -4.34 4.78 10.25
N VAL A 248 -4.11 4.80 8.92
CA VAL A 248 -3.97 3.57 8.11
C VAL A 248 -2.80 2.73 8.58
N ILE A 249 -1.64 3.33 8.87
CA ILE A 249 -0.46 2.62 9.39
C ILE A 249 -0.80 1.94 10.72
N SER A 250 -1.43 2.65 11.67
CA SER A 250 -1.83 2.07 12.95
C SER A 250 -2.85 0.95 12.78
N TRP A 251 -3.82 1.15 11.89
CA TRP A 251 -4.84 0.15 11.60
C TRP A 251 -4.22 -1.13 11.01
N LEU A 252 -3.31 -1.01 10.03
CA LEU A 252 -2.62 -2.15 9.43
C LEU A 252 -1.80 -2.93 10.47
N LYS A 253 -1.06 -2.26 11.36
CA LYS A 253 -0.30 -2.90 12.45
C LYS A 253 -1.16 -3.74 13.39
N ASN A 254 -2.43 -3.38 13.55
CA ASN A 254 -3.38 -4.10 14.41
C ASN A 254 -4.15 -5.20 13.65
N ASN A 255 -3.94 -5.35 12.34
CA ASN A 255 -4.74 -6.23 11.50
C ASN A 255 -3.92 -7.16 10.61
N LEU A 256 -2.59 -7.00 10.58
CA LEU A 256 -1.59 -7.84 9.94
C LEU A 256 -0.60 -8.39 10.96
#